data_f241332f0ceb677cf0f1f6bfc98cbb25
#
_entry.id   f241332f0ceb677cf0f1f6bfc98cbb25
#
_cell.length_a   1.000
_cell.length_b   1.000
_cell.length_c   1.000
_cell.angle_alpha   90.00
_cell.angle_beta   90.00
_cell.angle_gamma   90.00
#
_symmetry.space_group_name_H-M   'P 1'
#
loop_
_entity.id
_entity.type
_entity.pdbx_description
1 polymer ?
#
loop_
_entity_poly.entity_id
_entity_poly.type
_entity_poly.pdbx_seq_one_letter_code
_entity_poly.pdbx_strand_id
1 'polypeptide(L)'
;MTPTTTLPEPPRLQPQEATRPAALELSSVRPIAAVNQLHGTRTGWMMRAVYLLSDLAAFSISLTLAKLAIDLALGIGLATAQVVELKLFALWIIGLVAVAAAQQTYAAIPPRPVRKFRGWVLGATTVCIAIVGGAWLLDDGSLPLYATLAFASGLAVLGASFCRAICRMAFGAASWWGTRLIVVGSGGLAARTHASLAREPQWGLRPVGFVEDASMPGEAADSAHCLGTLERLDELADEFGVDWALLAVHSFDADELADLLSRTSGRIKHWIILPPLERFPSLWLEACEAARRPALTITNRLRHGWSLPLKRALDLSVSITLGLAVLPLVALIVVLIRLGSPGPIFYGQERIGRFGRRFKAWKFRTMLPDADAVLARYLDEHPQLAAEWKANHKLRCDPRVTWIGRWLRSTSLDELPQVWNVLVGEMSLVGPRPIVAGEIDKYAEHYEQYVQVLPGITGLWQVSGRNNTTYEERVSLDVYYVQNWSLWLDIYILACTAKVVLLCEGAY
;
A
#
# COMPACT_ATOMS: atom_id res chain seq x y z
N MET A 1 -28.22 -68.03 15.49
CA MET A 1 -27.85 -67.82 14.09
C MET A 1 -28.50 -66.53 13.65
N THR A 2 -27.77 -65.44 13.69
CA THR A 2 -28.20 -64.12 13.20
C THR A 2 -27.30 -63.76 12.01
N PRO A 3 -27.83 -63.33 10.88
CA PRO A 3 -27.04 -63.03 9.71
C PRO A 3 -26.35 -61.67 9.86
N THR A 4 -25.06 -61.64 9.67
CA THR A 4 -24.19 -60.47 9.55
C THR A 4 -24.47 -59.75 8.22
N THR A 5 -25.03 -58.58 8.33
CA THR A 5 -25.23 -57.66 7.18
C THR A 5 -23.92 -56.93 6.91
N THR A 6 -23.26 -57.25 5.80
CA THR A 6 -22.09 -56.54 5.29
C THR A 6 -22.52 -55.21 4.63
N LEU A 7 -21.97 -54.10 5.09
CA LEU A 7 -22.12 -52.77 4.48
C LEU A 7 -21.36 -52.75 3.14
N PRO A 8 -21.89 -52.11 2.10
CA PRO A 8 -21.20 -51.93 0.83
C PRO A 8 -20.01 -50.95 0.94
N GLU A 9 -18.89 -51.29 0.33
CA GLU A 9 -17.72 -50.43 0.19
C GLU A 9 -18.07 -49.10 -0.53
N PRO A 10 -17.49 -47.98 -0.11
CA PRO A 10 -17.67 -46.72 -0.81
C PRO A 10 -16.98 -46.75 -2.18
N PRO A 11 -17.56 -46.06 -3.17
CA PRO A 11 -16.99 -46.04 -4.53
C PRO A 11 -15.61 -45.37 -4.53
N ARG A 12 -14.63 -46.05 -5.15
CA ARG A 12 -13.29 -45.50 -5.40
C ARG A 12 -13.42 -44.30 -6.35
N LEU A 13 -13.14 -43.12 -5.87
CA LEU A 13 -12.95 -41.92 -6.70
C LEU A 13 -11.73 -42.16 -7.59
N GLN A 14 -11.93 -42.20 -8.90
CA GLN A 14 -10.86 -42.11 -9.88
C GLN A 14 -10.19 -40.72 -9.76
N PRO A 15 -8.86 -40.63 -9.90
CA PRO A 15 -8.18 -39.36 -9.94
C PRO A 15 -8.69 -38.55 -11.14
N GLN A 16 -9.32 -37.41 -10.89
CA GLN A 16 -9.57 -36.41 -11.93
C GLN A 16 -8.21 -35.96 -12.48
N GLU A 17 -7.98 -36.20 -13.75
CA GLU A 17 -6.89 -35.59 -14.50
C GLU A 17 -6.95 -34.08 -14.30
N ALA A 18 -5.94 -33.58 -13.58
CA ALA A 18 -5.72 -32.11 -13.43
C ALA A 18 -5.51 -31.57 -14.85
N THR A 19 -6.49 -30.84 -15.34
CA THR A 19 -6.37 -30.01 -16.54
C THR A 19 -5.14 -29.11 -16.37
N ARG A 20 -4.07 -29.40 -17.11
CA ARG A 20 -2.88 -28.53 -17.19
C ARG A 20 -3.36 -27.14 -17.60
N PRO A 21 -2.99 -26.08 -16.87
CA PRO A 21 -3.24 -24.73 -17.34
C PRO A 21 -2.55 -24.57 -18.70
N ALA A 22 -3.28 -24.01 -19.67
CA ALA A 22 -2.79 -23.74 -21.01
C ALA A 22 -1.43 -23.07 -20.93
N ALA A 23 -0.43 -23.67 -21.55
CA ALA A 23 0.89 -23.09 -21.74
C ALA A 23 0.70 -21.77 -22.51
N LEU A 24 0.81 -20.64 -21.82
CA LEU A 24 0.94 -19.34 -22.44
C LEU A 24 2.18 -19.42 -23.35
N GLU A 25 1.96 -19.28 -24.65
CA GLU A 25 3.02 -19.21 -25.65
C GLU A 25 4.02 -18.10 -25.29
N LEU A 26 5.17 -18.49 -24.75
CA LEU A 26 6.33 -17.64 -24.43
C LEU A 26 7.17 -17.32 -25.71
N SER A 27 6.53 -17.24 -26.88
CA SER A 27 7.23 -17.05 -28.17
C SER A 27 7.61 -15.59 -28.49
N SER A 28 7.40 -14.63 -27.58
CA SER A 28 7.75 -13.21 -27.82
C SER A 28 8.84 -12.64 -26.90
N VAL A 29 9.50 -13.46 -26.09
CA VAL A 29 10.65 -13.00 -25.30
C VAL A 29 11.88 -13.01 -26.21
N ARG A 30 12.23 -11.85 -26.76
CA ARG A 30 13.52 -11.65 -27.43
C ARG A 30 14.64 -12.03 -26.47
N PRO A 31 15.69 -12.72 -26.94
CA PRO A 31 16.81 -13.07 -26.07
C PRO A 31 17.41 -11.79 -25.46
N ILE A 32 17.39 -11.70 -24.15
CA ILE A 32 17.82 -10.54 -23.34
C ILE A 32 19.32 -10.25 -23.55
N ALA A 33 20.08 -11.17 -24.08
CA ALA A 33 21.53 -11.05 -24.31
C ALA A 33 21.95 -9.88 -25.24
N ALA A 34 21.11 -9.43 -26.17
CA ALA A 34 21.51 -8.44 -27.15
C ALA A 34 21.35 -6.95 -26.70
N VAL A 35 20.59 -6.70 -25.60
CA VAL A 35 20.31 -5.32 -25.13
C VAL A 35 21.24 -4.89 -24.02
N ASN A 36 22.02 -5.79 -23.46
CA ASN A 36 22.60 -5.63 -22.12
C ASN A 36 24.05 -5.09 -22.02
N GLN A 37 24.77 -4.96 -23.15
CA GLN A 37 26.20 -4.60 -23.07
C GLN A 37 26.56 -3.15 -22.78
N LEU A 38 25.61 -2.22 -22.67
CA LEU A 38 25.94 -0.78 -22.62
C LEU A 38 25.58 -0.01 -21.33
N HIS A 39 25.04 -0.65 -20.26
CA HIS A 39 24.42 0.14 -19.19
C HIS A 39 24.74 -0.24 -17.74
N GLY A 40 25.84 -0.93 -17.45
CA GLY A 40 26.13 -1.49 -16.11
C GLY A 40 26.20 -0.50 -14.93
N THR A 41 26.66 0.73 -15.12
CA THR A 41 26.88 1.70 -14.03
C THR A 41 26.00 2.96 -14.13
N ARG A 42 25.34 3.19 -15.26
CA ARG A 42 24.59 4.44 -15.52
C ARG A 42 23.13 4.44 -15.03
N THR A 43 22.54 3.30 -14.79
CA THR A 43 21.09 3.19 -14.52
C THR A 43 20.65 3.79 -13.17
N GLY A 44 21.40 3.61 -12.13
CA GLY A 44 21.02 4.10 -10.80
C GLY A 44 21.00 5.63 -10.65
N TRP A 45 21.84 6.36 -11.38
CA TRP A 45 21.86 7.82 -11.29
C TRP A 45 20.70 8.47 -12.04
N MET A 46 20.24 7.89 -13.16
CA MET A 46 19.08 8.41 -13.90
C MET A 46 17.82 8.40 -13.06
N MET A 47 17.53 7.30 -12.37
CA MET A 47 16.39 7.21 -11.43
C MET A 47 16.50 8.27 -10.31
N ARG A 48 17.71 8.47 -9.77
CA ARG A 48 17.97 9.50 -8.76
C ARG A 48 17.71 10.91 -9.31
N ALA A 49 18.19 11.19 -10.53
CA ALA A 49 17.97 12.47 -11.19
C ALA A 49 16.48 12.74 -11.44
N VAL A 50 15.75 11.74 -11.93
CA VAL A 50 14.30 11.87 -12.14
C VAL A 50 13.57 12.16 -10.83
N TYR A 51 13.90 11.46 -9.74
CA TYR A 51 13.30 11.75 -8.44
C TYR A 51 13.66 13.14 -7.91
N LEU A 52 14.91 13.58 -8.07
CA LEU A 52 15.33 14.92 -7.66
C LEU A 52 14.59 16.01 -8.47
N LEU A 53 14.50 15.87 -9.78
CA LEU A 53 13.75 16.80 -10.63
C LEU A 53 12.26 16.81 -10.30
N SER A 54 11.68 15.64 -10.04
CA SER A 54 10.30 15.49 -9.60
C SER A 54 10.04 16.20 -8.28
N ASP A 55 10.95 16.09 -7.31
CA ASP A 55 10.84 16.77 -6.03
C ASP A 55 10.98 18.27 -6.16
N LEU A 56 11.96 18.76 -6.92
CA LEU A 56 12.12 20.18 -7.19
C LEU A 56 10.87 20.77 -7.84
N ALA A 57 10.29 20.09 -8.81
CA ALA A 57 9.04 20.50 -9.44
C ALA A 57 7.89 20.52 -8.42
N ALA A 58 7.74 19.45 -7.62
CA ALA A 58 6.70 19.37 -6.58
C ALA A 58 6.83 20.49 -5.54
N PHE A 59 8.05 20.80 -5.08
CA PHE A 59 8.29 21.87 -4.09
C PHE A 59 7.99 23.26 -4.68
N SER A 60 8.43 23.51 -5.91
CA SER A 60 8.16 24.77 -6.59
C SER A 60 6.66 24.98 -6.82
N ILE A 61 5.95 23.94 -7.30
CA ILE A 61 4.49 23.99 -7.47
C ILE A 61 3.79 24.21 -6.12
N SER A 62 4.18 23.47 -5.08
CA SER A 62 3.60 23.60 -3.74
C SER A 62 3.76 25.00 -3.18
N LEU A 63 4.92 25.60 -3.38
CA LEU A 63 5.21 26.97 -2.94
C LEU A 63 4.36 28.01 -3.69
N THR A 64 4.28 27.86 -5.01
CA THR A 64 3.48 28.77 -5.86
C THR A 64 1.99 28.68 -5.51
N LEU A 65 1.46 27.46 -5.33
CA LEU A 65 0.06 27.27 -4.93
C LEU A 65 -0.21 27.82 -3.53
N ALA A 66 0.72 27.61 -2.59
CA ALA A 66 0.57 28.13 -1.23
C ALA A 66 0.57 29.64 -1.21
N LYS A 67 1.50 30.29 -1.93
CA LYS A 67 1.55 31.75 -2.03
C LYS A 67 0.26 32.30 -2.65
N LEU A 68 -0.18 31.74 -3.77
CA LEU A 68 -1.43 32.16 -4.42
C LEU A 68 -2.64 32.01 -3.49
N ALA A 69 -2.75 30.93 -2.75
CA ALA A 69 -3.86 30.69 -1.82
C ALA A 69 -3.86 31.68 -0.66
N ILE A 70 -2.69 32.00 -0.09
CA ILE A 70 -2.55 32.94 1.03
C ILE A 70 -2.79 34.36 0.55
N ASP A 71 -2.22 34.78 -0.59
CA ASP A 71 -2.42 36.11 -1.14
C ASP A 71 -3.92 36.35 -1.45
N LEU A 72 -4.60 35.34 -2.02
CA LEU A 72 -6.04 35.39 -2.28
C LEU A 72 -6.87 35.49 -0.98
N ALA A 73 -6.54 34.66 0.02
CA ALA A 73 -7.24 34.64 1.31
C ALA A 73 -7.10 35.93 2.09
N LEU A 74 -5.98 36.64 1.97
CA LEU A 74 -5.70 37.90 2.66
C LEU A 74 -6.07 39.13 1.83
N GLY A 75 -6.55 38.95 0.57
CA GLY A 75 -6.86 40.09 -0.32
C GLY A 75 -5.63 40.87 -0.76
N ILE A 76 -4.43 40.29 -0.65
CA ILE A 76 -3.18 40.88 -1.11
C ILE A 76 -3.11 40.67 -2.63
N GLY A 77 -2.97 41.75 -3.38
CA GLY A 77 -2.78 41.65 -4.84
C GLY A 77 -1.56 40.77 -5.14
N LEU A 78 -1.54 40.15 -6.35
CA LEU A 78 -0.41 39.34 -6.83
C LEU A 78 0.87 40.17 -6.90
N ALA A 79 1.48 40.44 -5.71
CA ALA A 79 2.71 41.15 -5.61
C ALA A 79 3.90 40.27 -5.98
N THR A 80 4.84 40.83 -6.71
CA THR A 80 6.14 40.17 -6.96
C THR A 80 6.82 39.89 -5.63
N ALA A 81 7.29 38.67 -5.41
CA ALA A 81 7.98 38.29 -4.18
C ALA A 81 9.19 39.22 -3.93
N GLN A 82 9.34 39.67 -2.71
CA GLN A 82 10.50 40.48 -2.33
C GLN A 82 11.78 39.63 -2.34
N VAL A 83 12.95 40.26 -2.49
CA VAL A 83 14.24 39.55 -2.56
C VAL A 83 14.48 38.70 -1.31
N VAL A 84 14.04 39.14 -0.14
CA VAL A 84 14.12 38.38 1.12
C VAL A 84 13.25 37.11 1.06
N GLU A 85 12.03 37.23 0.54
CA GLU A 85 11.13 36.06 0.37
C GLU A 85 11.74 35.03 -0.58
N LEU A 86 12.35 35.48 -1.71
CA LEU A 86 13.00 34.58 -2.65
C LEU A 86 14.17 33.82 -2.02
N LYS A 87 14.98 34.47 -1.18
CA LYS A 87 16.06 33.81 -0.42
C LYS A 87 15.52 32.74 0.53
N LEU A 88 14.47 33.06 1.29
CA LEU A 88 13.85 32.11 2.23
C LEU A 88 13.19 30.95 1.51
N PHE A 89 12.55 31.18 0.37
CA PHE A 89 11.99 30.12 -0.48
C PHE A 89 13.07 29.19 -1.04
N ALA A 90 14.19 29.76 -1.52
CA ALA A 90 15.31 28.97 -1.98
C ALA A 90 15.90 28.12 -0.84
N LEU A 91 16.09 28.70 0.35
CA LEU A 91 16.58 28.00 1.52
C LEU A 91 15.63 26.87 1.95
N TRP A 92 14.31 27.08 1.86
CA TRP A 92 13.30 26.08 2.14
C TRP A 92 13.38 24.90 1.17
N ILE A 93 13.49 25.14 -0.14
CA ILE A 93 13.67 24.08 -1.16
C ILE A 93 14.96 23.30 -0.90
N ILE A 94 16.08 23.98 -0.66
CA ILE A 94 17.37 23.34 -0.34
C ILE A 94 17.26 22.50 0.92
N GLY A 95 16.61 22.99 1.96
CA GLY A 95 16.37 22.26 3.20
C GLY A 95 15.56 20.97 2.97
N LEU A 96 14.50 21.03 2.18
CA LEU A 96 13.70 19.84 1.83
C LEU A 96 14.49 18.82 1.02
N VAL A 97 15.31 19.27 0.06
CA VAL A 97 16.19 18.38 -0.72
C VAL A 97 17.23 17.75 0.19
N ALA A 98 17.83 18.52 1.11
CA ALA A 98 18.80 17.99 2.08
C ALA A 98 18.17 16.93 3.01
N VAL A 99 16.96 17.17 3.49
CA VAL A 99 16.18 16.20 4.26
C VAL A 99 15.91 14.93 3.44
N ALA A 100 15.51 15.08 2.17
CA ALA A 100 15.27 13.95 1.28
C ALA A 100 16.55 13.11 1.08
N ALA A 101 17.68 13.77 0.91
CA ALA A 101 18.98 13.11 0.75
C ALA A 101 19.41 12.39 2.05
N ALA A 102 19.30 13.05 3.20
CA ALA A 102 19.63 12.48 4.51
C ALA A 102 18.78 11.24 4.85
N GLN A 103 17.53 11.21 4.41
CA GLN A 103 16.64 10.06 4.58
C GLN A 103 16.83 8.97 3.54
N GLN A 104 17.92 9.02 2.78
CA GLN A 104 18.21 8.04 1.71
C GLN A 104 17.05 7.86 0.71
N THR A 105 16.26 8.91 0.51
CA THR A 105 15.11 8.87 -0.39
C THR A 105 15.51 8.62 -1.85
N TYR A 106 16.73 9.03 -2.20
CA TYR A 106 17.37 8.81 -3.51
C TYR A 106 18.25 7.55 -3.54
N ALA A 107 18.19 6.68 -2.51
CA ALA A 107 18.95 5.44 -2.49
C ALA A 107 18.43 4.45 -3.54
N ALA A 108 19.31 3.50 -3.92
CA ALA A 108 19.00 2.45 -4.88
C ALA A 108 17.78 1.60 -4.44
N ILE A 109 17.68 1.35 -3.13
CA ILE A 109 16.53 0.68 -2.50
C ILE A 109 15.82 1.73 -1.64
N PRO A 110 14.62 2.17 -2.04
CA PRO A 110 13.90 3.16 -1.27
C PRO A 110 13.41 2.58 0.07
N PRO A 111 13.46 3.37 1.15
CA PRO A 111 12.92 2.96 2.44
C PRO A 111 11.41 2.67 2.33
N ARG A 112 10.89 1.88 3.26
CA ARG A 112 9.46 1.52 3.33
C ARG A 112 8.54 2.74 3.25
N PRO A 113 7.37 2.65 2.57
CA PRO A 113 6.51 3.80 2.33
C PRO A 113 6.14 4.57 3.60
N VAL A 114 5.78 3.88 4.67
CA VAL A 114 5.39 4.49 5.95
C VAL A 114 6.57 5.20 6.63
N ARG A 115 7.75 4.57 6.65
CA ARG A 115 8.97 5.19 7.22
C ARG A 115 9.38 6.43 6.42
N LYS A 116 9.28 6.34 5.10
CA LYS A 116 9.54 7.44 4.19
C LYS A 116 8.57 8.59 4.41
N PHE A 117 7.27 8.31 4.49
CA PHE A 117 6.24 9.31 4.73
C PHE A 117 6.45 10.02 6.08
N ARG A 118 6.70 9.26 7.16
CA ARG A 118 7.07 9.82 8.47
C ARG A 118 8.26 10.76 8.36
N GLY A 119 9.32 10.31 7.70
CA GLY A 119 10.53 11.10 7.52
C GLY A 119 10.24 12.42 6.77
N TRP A 120 9.42 12.37 5.74
CA TRP A 120 9.01 13.55 4.99
C TRP A 120 8.22 14.55 5.84
N VAL A 121 7.23 14.09 6.60
CA VAL A 121 6.44 14.96 7.47
C VAL A 121 7.33 15.61 8.52
N LEU A 122 8.13 14.83 9.25
CA LEU A 122 9.02 15.35 10.29
C LEU A 122 10.06 16.31 9.70
N GLY A 123 10.67 15.93 8.56
CA GLY A 123 11.68 16.76 7.92
C GLY A 123 11.13 18.07 7.38
N ALA A 124 10.00 18.05 6.69
CA ALA A 124 9.35 19.27 6.21
C ALA A 124 8.94 20.19 7.36
N THR A 125 8.41 19.63 8.45
CA THR A 125 8.07 20.39 9.66
C THR A 125 9.32 21.01 10.28
N THR A 126 10.40 20.25 10.41
CA THR A 126 11.67 20.76 10.97
C THR A 126 12.24 21.90 10.13
N VAL A 127 12.28 21.74 8.80
CA VAL A 127 12.75 22.79 7.88
C VAL A 127 11.87 24.03 7.99
N CYS A 128 10.54 23.87 8.03
CA CYS A 128 9.61 24.97 8.17
C CYS A 128 9.84 25.72 9.49
N ILE A 129 9.91 25.02 10.62
CA ILE A 129 10.14 25.63 11.94
C ILE A 129 11.50 26.36 11.97
N ALA A 130 12.55 25.77 11.42
CA ALA A 130 13.88 26.38 11.41
C ALA A 130 13.91 27.68 10.60
N ILE A 131 13.26 27.72 9.43
CA ILE A 131 13.24 28.90 8.58
C ILE A 131 12.32 29.98 9.15
N VAL A 132 11.12 29.62 9.57
CA VAL A 132 10.17 30.57 10.18
C VAL A 132 10.73 31.15 11.47
N GLY A 133 11.31 30.30 12.34
CA GLY A 133 11.95 30.74 13.58
C GLY A 133 13.19 31.64 13.33
N GLY A 134 14.02 31.28 12.34
CA GLY A 134 15.16 32.10 11.96
C GLY A 134 14.74 33.47 11.40
N ALA A 135 13.77 33.50 10.49
CA ALA A 135 13.22 34.72 9.92
C ALA A 135 12.57 35.60 10.99
N TRP A 136 11.87 34.98 11.96
CA TRP A 136 11.27 35.71 13.09
C TRP A 136 12.34 36.33 14.01
N LEU A 137 13.41 35.61 14.30
CA LEU A 137 14.51 36.13 15.15
C LEU A 137 15.29 37.27 14.48
N LEU A 138 15.34 37.29 13.15
CA LEU A 138 16.05 38.32 12.38
C LEU A 138 15.15 39.51 11.99
N ASP A 139 13.88 39.46 12.37
CA ASP A 139 12.83 40.42 11.98
C ASP A 139 12.65 40.58 10.45
N ASP A 140 13.02 39.52 9.72
CA ASP A 140 13.02 39.46 8.25
C ASP A 140 11.74 38.82 7.67
N GLY A 141 10.66 38.70 8.46
CA GLY A 141 9.48 37.95 8.05
C GLY A 141 8.16 38.65 8.28
N SER A 142 7.15 38.23 7.53
CA SER A 142 5.77 38.67 7.66
C SER A 142 4.83 37.50 7.93
N LEU A 143 3.67 37.75 8.56
CA LEU A 143 2.68 36.69 8.80
C LEU A 143 2.24 35.96 7.53
N PRO A 144 2.00 36.64 6.37
CA PRO A 144 1.71 35.94 5.11
C PRO A 144 2.83 35.02 4.66
N LEU A 145 4.10 35.40 4.83
CA LEU A 145 5.26 34.57 4.49
C LEU A 145 5.30 33.30 5.33
N TYR A 146 5.10 33.43 6.66
CA TYR A 146 5.08 32.28 7.56
C TYR A 146 3.93 31.31 7.24
N ALA A 147 2.74 31.85 6.98
CA ALA A 147 1.58 31.05 6.55
C ALA A 147 1.85 30.35 5.22
N THR A 148 2.49 31.04 4.26
CA THR A 148 2.87 30.47 2.97
C THR A 148 3.83 29.28 3.14
N LEU A 149 4.90 29.43 3.93
CA LEU A 149 5.89 28.36 4.17
C LEU A 149 5.26 27.15 4.89
N ALA A 150 4.40 27.41 5.88
CA ALA A 150 3.70 26.35 6.61
C ALA A 150 2.76 25.56 5.68
N PHE A 151 1.94 26.27 4.89
CA PHE A 151 1.03 25.65 3.94
C PHE A 151 1.77 24.93 2.80
N ALA A 152 2.83 25.55 2.25
CA ALA A 152 3.71 24.94 1.25
C ALA A 152 4.35 23.64 1.76
N SER A 153 4.76 23.58 3.03
CA SER A 153 5.35 22.36 3.63
C SER A 153 4.36 21.19 3.66
N GLY A 154 3.10 21.45 3.98
CA GLY A 154 2.04 20.44 3.90
C GLY A 154 1.80 19.95 2.47
N LEU A 155 1.68 20.87 1.53
CA LEU A 155 1.51 20.56 0.10
C LEU A 155 2.72 19.84 -0.47
N ALA A 156 3.95 20.17 -0.05
CA ALA A 156 5.18 19.53 -0.52
C ALA A 156 5.25 18.05 -0.14
N VAL A 157 4.83 17.67 1.07
CA VAL A 157 4.77 16.27 1.50
C VAL A 157 3.84 15.45 0.59
N LEU A 158 2.66 15.97 0.30
CA LEU A 158 1.69 15.31 -0.58
C LEU A 158 2.15 15.33 -2.04
N GLY A 159 2.60 16.51 -2.51
CA GLY A 159 3.06 16.73 -3.89
C GLY A 159 4.25 15.85 -4.27
N ALA A 160 5.29 15.80 -3.43
CA ALA A 160 6.46 14.93 -3.68
C ALA A 160 6.07 13.44 -3.71
N SER A 161 5.17 13.01 -2.82
CA SER A 161 4.68 11.64 -2.81
C SER A 161 3.90 11.30 -4.08
N PHE A 162 3.06 12.22 -4.54
CA PHE A 162 2.25 12.09 -5.76
C PHE A 162 3.13 12.10 -7.03
N CYS A 163 4.03 13.08 -7.18
CA CYS A 163 4.91 13.17 -8.33
C CYS A 163 5.80 11.94 -8.47
N ARG A 164 6.32 11.41 -7.37
CA ARG A 164 7.10 10.15 -7.39
C ARG A 164 6.25 8.94 -7.76
N ALA A 165 4.98 8.89 -7.37
CA ALA A 165 4.07 7.84 -7.82
C ALA A 165 3.87 7.90 -9.33
N ILE A 166 3.68 9.10 -9.90
CA ILE A 166 3.62 9.31 -11.35
C ILE A 166 4.90 8.85 -12.02
N CYS A 167 6.07 9.26 -11.51
CA CYS A 167 7.37 8.82 -12.07
C CYS A 167 7.50 7.29 -12.08
N ARG A 168 7.07 6.59 -11.02
CA ARG A 168 7.08 5.13 -10.98
C ARG A 168 6.13 4.50 -12.00
N MET A 169 4.94 5.06 -12.17
CA MET A 169 3.99 4.57 -13.18
C MET A 169 4.50 4.81 -14.60
N ALA A 170 5.06 6.00 -14.86
CA ALA A 170 5.54 6.37 -16.18
C ALA A 170 6.84 5.64 -16.59
N PHE A 171 7.77 5.50 -15.67
CA PHE A 171 9.11 5.00 -15.96
C PHE A 171 9.42 3.62 -15.37
N GLY A 172 8.54 3.06 -14.53
CA GLY A 172 8.76 1.78 -13.87
C GLY A 172 9.02 0.61 -14.83
N ALA A 173 8.45 0.64 -16.03
CA ALA A 173 8.70 -0.35 -17.07
C ALA A 173 9.99 -0.10 -17.88
N ALA A 174 10.58 1.12 -17.84
CA ALA A 174 11.75 1.48 -18.64
C ALA A 174 12.99 0.67 -18.23
N SER A 175 13.85 0.30 -19.18
CA SER A 175 15.02 -0.57 -18.97
C SER A 175 16.07 0.03 -18.00
N TRP A 176 16.13 1.34 -17.89
CA TRP A 176 17.02 2.11 -17.02
C TRP A 176 16.46 2.33 -15.60
N TRP A 177 15.20 1.95 -15.35
CA TRP A 177 14.58 2.14 -14.04
C TRP A 177 14.96 1.02 -13.09
N GLY A 178 15.42 1.37 -11.91
CA GLY A 178 15.71 0.44 -10.84
C GLY A 178 17.14 -0.09 -10.82
N THR A 179 17.44 -0.86 -9.78
CA THR A 179 18.73 -1.46 -9.51
C THR A 179 18.74 -2.91 -9.98
N ARG A 180 19.72 -3.28 -10.79
CA ARG A 180 19.91 -4.66 -11.24
C ARG A 180 20.45 -5.50 -10.11
N LEU A 181 19.93 -6.73 -9.96
CA LEU A 181 20.40 -7.68 -8.97
C LEU A 181 20.31 -9.11 -9.50
N ILE A 182 21.12 -10.00 -8.93
CA ILE A 182 21.04 -11.43 -9.12
C ILE A 182 20.39 -12.05 -7.89
N VAL A 183 19.43 -12.95 -8.08
CA VAL A 183 18.82 -13.69 -6.98
C VAL A 183 19.65 -14.96 -6.75
N VAL A 184 20.06 -15.18 -5.50
CA VAL A 184 20.84 -16.34 -5.07
C VAL A 184 19.97 -17.17 -4.13
N GLY A 185 19.85 -18.46 -4.34
CA GLY A 185 19.06 -19.28 -3.43
C GLY A 185 18.96 -20.75 -3.85
N SER A 186 18.33 -21.54 -3.01
CA SER A 186 18.12 -22.97 -3.26
C SER A 186 16.71 -23.25 -3.79
N GLY A 187 16.63 -24.08 -4.81
CA GLY A 187 15.39 -24.64 -5.35
C GLY A 187 14.38 -23.61 -5.84
N GLY A 188 13.11 -23.94 -5.80
CA GLY A 188 12.02 -23.08 -6.29
C GLY A 188 11.83 -21.73 -5.59
N LEU A 189 12.55 -21.45 -4.46
CA LEU A 189 12.44 -20.16 -3.77
C LEU A 189 13.12 -19.05 -4.57
N ALA A 190 14.31 -19.30 -5.12
CA ALA A 190 15.02 -18.33 -5.96
C ALA A 190 14.18 -17.98 -7.20
N ALA A 191 13.63 -18.97 -7.88
CA ALA A 191 12.77 -18.78 -9.05
C ALA A 191 11.49 -18.00 -8.70
N ARG A 192 10.83 -18.33 -7.59
CA ARG A 192 9.62 -17.59 -7.12
C ARG A 192 9.95 -16.16 -6.74
N THR A 193 11.06 -15.94 -6.04
CA THR A 193 11.52 -14.60 -5.67
C THR A 193 11.87 -13.76 -6.90
N HIS A 194 12.57 -14.37 -7.88
CA HIS A 194 12.84 -13.75 -9.16
C HIS A 194 11.53 -13.35 -9.88
N ALA A 195 10.58 -14.28 -10.00
CA ALA A 195 9.30 -14.03 -10.67
C ALA A 195 8.47 -12.95 -9.96
N SER A 196 8.48 -12.91 -8.62
CA SER A 196 7.80 -11.89 -7.84
C SER A 196 8.40 -10.50 -8.09
N LEU A 197 9.72 -10.36 -8.04
CA LEU A 197 10.40 -9.09 -8.32
C LEU A 197 10.24 -8.64 -9.77
N ALA A 198 10.24 -9.56 -10.72
CA ALA A 198 10.06 -9.26 -12.15
C ALA A 198 8.64 -8.74 -12.47
N ARG A 199 7.62 -9.14 -11.70
CA ARG A 199 6.24 -8.66 -11.85
C ARG A 199 6.05 -7.20 -11.37
N GLU A 200 6.92 -6.72 -10.48
CA GLU A 200 6.77 -5.41 -9.85
C GLU A 200 8.02 -4.52 -10.02
N PRO A 201 8.47 -4.24 -11.26
CA PRO A 201 9.68 -3.45 -11.53
C PRO A 201 9.59 -2.00 -11.00
N GLN A 202 8.39 -1.51 -10.75
CA GLN A 202 8.12 -0.20 -10.16
C GLN A 202 8.72 -0.01 -8.76
N TRP A 203 9.00 -1.08 -8.03
CA TRP A 203 9.66 -1.02 -6.72
C TRP A 203 11.16 -0.74 -6.82
N GLY A 204 11.71 -0.69 -8.03
CA GLY A 204 13.10 -0.30 -8.24
C GLY A 204 14.12 -1.43 -8.08
N LEU A 205 13.69 -2.69 -8.00
CA LEU A 205 14.53 -3.87 -8.04
C LEU A 205 14.28 -4.63 -9.33
N ARG A 206 15.36 -4.95 -10.06
CA ARG A 206 15.29 -5.67 -11.34
C ARG A 206 16.16 -6.91 -11.29
N PRO A 207 15.57 -8.09 -11.11
CA PRO A 207 16.30 -9.33 -11.18
C PRO A 207 16.73 -9.58 -12.65
N VAL A 208 18.03 -9.84 -12.82
CA VAL A 208 18.61 -10.22 -14.14
C VAL A 208 18.37 -11.71 -14.39
N GLY A 209 18.43 -12.49 -13.32
CA GLY A 209 18.20 -13.92 -13.30
C GLY A 209 18.47 -14.43 -11.89
N PHE A 210 18.49 -15.75 -11.75
CA PHE A 210 18.83 -16.36 -10.47
C PHE A 210 19.93 -17.41 -10.64
N VAL A 211 20.68 -17.65 -9.58
CA VAL A 211 21.67 -18.71 -9.46
C VAL A 211 21.27 -19.68 -8.35
N GLU A 212 21.50 -20.96 -8.58
CA GLU A 212 21.21 -22.01 -7.61
C GLU A 212 22.47 -22.55 -6.97
N ASP A 213 22.35 -22.98 -5.72
CA ASP A 213 23.39 -23.72 -5.05
C ASP A 213 23.43 -25.16 -5.60
N ALA A 214 24.61 -25.59 -6.05
CA ALA A 214 24.80 -26.93 -6.60
C ALA A 214 24.51 -28.06 -5.60
N SER A 215 24.52 -27.76 -4.29
CA SER A 215 24.22 -28.72 -3.22
C SER A 215 22.73 -29.10 -3.13
N MET A 216 21.84 -28.29 -3.70
CA MET A 216 20.38 -28.51 -3.70
C MET A 216 19.77 -28.17 -5.07
N PRO A 217 20.03 -28.97 -6.11
CA PRO A 217 19.41 -28.76 -7.42
C PRO A 217 17.89 -28.91 -7.29
N GLY A 218 17.16 -27.84 -7.55
CA GLY A 218 15.70 -27.82 -7.56
C GLY A 218 15.16 -28.08 -8.97
N GLU A 219 13.87 -28.38 -9.07
CA GLU A 219 13.14 -28.52 -10.35
C GLU A 219 13.18 -27.25 -11.23
N ALA A 220 13.75 -26.16 -10.72
CA ALA A 220 13.82 -24.86 -11.41
C ALA A 220 15.09 -24.68 -12.27
N ALA A 221 16.04 -25.63 -12.26
CA ALA A 221 17.27 -25.58 -13.05
C ALA A 221 17.01 -25.47 -14.58
N ASP A 222 15.87 -26.00 -15.06
CA ASP A 222 15.44 -25.91 -16.46
C ASP A 222 14.73 -24.58 -16.84
N SER A 223 14.64 -23.62 -15.92
CA SER A 223 13.96 -22.38 -16.26
C SER A 223 14.88 -21.44 -17.06
N ALA A 224 14.30 -20.74 -18.05
CA ALA A 224 15.01 -19.80 -18.94
C ALA A 224 15.72 -18.64 -18.22
N HIS A 225 15.49 -18.46 -16.91
CA HIS A 225 16.07 -17.40 -16.10
C HIS A 225 17.14 -17.91 -15.12
N CYS A 226 17.43 -19.20 -15.10
CA CYS A 226 18.55 -19.76 -14.35
C CYS A 226 19.86 -19.42 -15.07
N LEU A 227 20.73 -18.67 -14.42
CA LEU A 227 22.01 -18.23 -14.98
C LEU A 227 23.13 -19.24 -14.73
N GLY A 228 22.93 -20.19 -13.84
CA GLY A 228 23.90 -21.21 -13.48
C GLY A 228 24.04 -21.44 -12.00
N THR A 229 25.22 -21.91 -11.59
CA THR A 229 25.53 -22.22 -10.20
C THR A 229 26.18 -21.05 -9.47
N LEU A 230 26.15 -21.11 -8.13
CA LEU A 230 26.73 -20.12 -7.24
C LEU A 230 28.23 -19.85 -7.50
N GLU A 231 28.98 -20.87 -7.92
CA GLU A 231 30.40 -20.76 -8.23
C GLU A 231 30.72 -19.75 -9.35
N ARG A 232 29.76 -19.52 -10.24
CA ARG A 232 29.88 -18.57 -11.34
C ARG A 232 29.33 -17.19 -11.03
N LEU A 233 28.92 -16.94 -9.77
CA LEU A 233 28.25 -15.67 -9.41
C LEU A 233 29.10 -14.43 -9.73
N ASP A 234 30.39 -14.47 -9.45
CA ASP A 234 31.29 -13.33 -9.71
C ASP A 234 31.48 -13.09 -11.21
N GLU A 235 31.61 -14.15 -12.03
CA GLU A 235 31.66 -14.05 -13.50
C GLU A 235 30.35 -13.45 -14.05
N LEU A 236 29.21 -13.95 -13.59
CA LEU A 236 27.90 -13.44 -13.97
C LEU A 236 27.67 -12.00 -13.54
N ALA A 237 28.14 -11.63 -12.34
CA ALA A 237 28.07 -10.26 -11.85
C ALA A 237 28.87 -9.30 -12.73
N ASP A 238 30.02 -9.72 -13.23
CA ASP A 238 30.83 -8.94 -14.20
C ASP A 238 30.17 -8.88 -15.57
N GLU A 239 29.69 -10.01 -16.11
CA GLU A 239 29.04 -10.08 -17.41
C GLU A 239 27.79 -9.17 -17.47
N PHE A 240 26.97 -9.20 -16.43
CA PHE A 240 25.75 -8.39 -16.36
C PHE A 240 25.94 -7.00 -15.74
N GLY A 241 27.15 -6.67 -15.23
CA GLY A 241 27.44 -5.39 -14.58
C GLY A 241 26.61 -5.15 -13.33
N VAL A 242 26.48 -6.16 -12.47
CA VAL A 242 25.62 -6.16 -11.27
C VAL A 242 26.45 -6.08 -10.01
N ASP A 243 26.14 -5.12 -9.12
CA ASP A 243 26.79 -4.94 -7.81
C ASP A 243 25.91 -5.41 -6.64
N TRP A 244 24.70 -5.90 -6.91
CA TRP A 244 23.71 -6.30 -5.91
C TRP A 244 23.34 -7.76 -6.06
N ALA A 245 23.25 -8.48 -4.93
CA ALA A 245 22.67 -9.81 -4.87
C ALA A 245 21.58 -9.88 -3.80
N LEU A 246 20.55 -10.69 -4.06
CA LEU A 246 19.51 -11.00 -3.10
C LEU A 246 19.58 -12.48 -2.76
N LEU A 247 19.85 -12.79 -1.50
CA LEU A 247 19.91 -14.14 -0.98
C LEU A 247 18.55 -14.57 -0.44
N ALA A 248 17.95 -15.56 -1.08
CA ALA A 248 16.67 -16.18 -0.73
C ALA A 248 16.90 -17.61 -0.23
N VAL A 249 16.87 -17.83 1.07
CA VAL A 249 17.15 -19.15 1.70
C VAL A 249 16.02 -19.58 2.62
N HIS A 250 15.78 -20.88 2.69
CA HIS A 250 14.74 -21.48 3.55
C HIS A 250 15.19 -21.63 5.01
N SER A 251 16.49 -21.79 5.24
CA SER A 251 17.08 -21.90 6.57
C SER A 251 18.33 -21.02 6.64
N PHE A 252 18.64 -20.57 7.80
CA PHE A 252 19.82 -19.75 8.07
C PHE A 252 20.81 -20.58 8.88
N ASP A 253 21.88 -21.07 8.24
CA ASP A 253 23.08 -21.43 8.94
C ASP A 253 24.06 -20.26 8.87
N ALA A 254 24.51 -19.78 10.02
CA ALA A 254 25.41 -18.64 10.10
C ALA A 254 26.78 -18.93 9.48
N ASP A 255 27.24 -20.17 9.60
CA ASP A 255 28.53 -20.59 9.07
C ASP A 255 28.47 -20.75 7.54
N GLU A 256 27.38 -21.29 6.99
CA GLU A 256 27.14 -21.35 5.54
C GLU A 256 27.02 -19.93 4.95
N LEU A 257 26.34 -19.02 5.63
CA LEU A 257 26.23 -17.64 5.17
C LEU A 257 27.58 -16.93 5.17
N ALA A 258 28.39 -17.12 6.23
CA ALA A 258 29.71 -16.52 6.33
C ALA A 258 30.65 -17.07 5.24
N ASP A 259 30.58 -18.37 4.97
CA ASP A 259 31.35 -19.03 3.90
C ASP A 259 30.91 -18.52 2.52
N LEU A 260 29.61 -18.44 2.26
CA LEU A 260 29.05 -17.86 1.04
C LEU A 260 29.54 -16.44 0.80
N LEU A 261 29.40 -15.57 1.81
CA LEU A 261 29.82 -14.17 1.71
C LEU A 261 31.33 -14.05 1.53
N SER A 262 32.13 -14.95 2.14
CA SER A 262 33.58 -14.94 1.99
C SER A 262 34.04 -15.36 0.59
N ARG A 263 33.39 -16.38 0.00
CA ARG A 263 33.69 -16.86 -1.35
C ARG A 263 33.29 -15.87 -2.44
N THR A 264 32.23 -15.09 -2.23
CA THR A 264 31.64 -14.17 -3.22
C THR A 264 31.96 -12.69 -2.94
N SER A 265 32.97 -12.41 -2.11
CA SER A 265 33.31 -11.04 -1.70
C SER A 265 34.01 -10.19 -2.77
N GLY A 266 34.30 -10.74 -3.96
CA GLY A 266 35.09 -10.06 -4.96
C GLY A 266 34.35 -8.97 -5.75
N ARG A 267 33.12 -9.21 -6.16
CA ARG A 267 32.38 -8.35 -7.08
C ARG A 267 31.09 -7.78 -6.51
N ILE A 268 30.31 -8.60 -5.78
CA ILE A 268 29.07 -8.17 -5.18
C ILE A 268 29.33 -7.25 -3.99
N LYS A 269 28.92 -5.98 -4.10
CA LYS A 269 29.13 -4.96 -3.05
C LYS A 269 28.01 -4.93 -2.02
N HIS A 270 26.83 -5.34 -2.41
CA HIS A 270 25.62 -5.20 -1.59
C HIS A 270 24.81 -6.48 -1.58
N TRP A 271 24.57 -7.02 -0.39
CA TRP A 271 23.75 -8.20 -0.18
C TRP A 271 22.43 -7.83 0.48
N ILE A 272 21.33 -8.26 -0.09
CA ILE A 272 20.01 -8.25 0.53
C ILE A 272 19.75 -9.67 0.99
N ILE A 273 19.58 -9.86 2.28
CA ILE A 273 19.27 -11.17 2.83
C ILE A 273 17.77 -11.20 3.10
N LEU A 274 17.07 -12.14 2.47
CA LEU A 274 15.65 -12.39 2.67
C LEU A 274 15.53 -13.54 3.69
N PRO A 275 15.33 -13.23 4.99
CA PRO A 275 15.18 -14.27 5.99
C PRO A 275 13.84 -15.00 5.80
N PRO A 276 13.72 -16.29 6.20
CA PRO A 276 12.46 -17.04 6.14
C PRO A 276 11.47 -16.59 7.22
N LEU A 277 11.24 -15.29 7.29
CA LEU A 277 10.40 -14.63 8.28
C LEU A 277 9.10 -14.12 7.65
N GLU A 278 8.57 -14.82 6.65
CA GLU A 278 7.34 -14.43 5.93
C GLU A 278 6.14 -14.24 6.88
N ARG A 279 6.13 -14.97 7.99
CA ARG A 279 5.07 -14.88 9.03
C ARG A 279 5.26 -13.73 10.01
N PHE A 280 6.42 -13.03 9.98
CA PHE A 280 6.70 -11.94 10.90
C PHE A 280 6.41 -10.58 10.28
N PRO A 281 5.74 -9.70 11.01
CA PRO A 281 5.45 -8.36 10.51
C PRO A 281 6.73 -7.56 10.31
N SER A 282 6.96 -7.14 9.08
CA SER A 282 8.20 -6.48 8.68
C SER A 282 8.47 -5.14 9.38
N LEU A 283 7.44 -4.43 9.84
CA LEU A 283 7.58 -3.16 10.57
C LEU A 283 7.98 -3.35 12.05
N TRP A 284 7.86 -4.56 12.57
CA TRP A 284 8.26 -4.89 13.93
C TRP A 284 9.71 -5.37 14.03
N LEU A 285 10.32 -5.67 12.89
CA LEU A 285 11.70 -6.15 12.81
C LEU A 285 12.64 -4.95 12.74
N GLU A 286 13.40 -4.74 13.79
CA GLU A 286 14.50 -3.78 13.82
C GLU A 286 15.79 -4.54 14.07
N ALA A 287 16.81 -4.30 13.23
CA ALA A 287 18.13 -4.84 13.46
C ALA A 287 18.71 -4.15 14.69
N CYS A 288 19.19 -4.94 15.63
CA CYS A 288 19.86 -4.47 16.84
C CYS A 288 21.11 -5.32 17.13
N GLU A 289 21.85 -4.92 18.12
CA GLU A 289 22.97 -5.70 18.63
C GLU A 289 22.62 -6.18 20.05
N ALA A 290 22.66 -7.46 20.28
CA ALA A 290 22.49 -8.07 21.59
C ALA A 290 23.74 -8.88 21.96
N ALA A 291 24.45 -8.51 23.04
CA ALA A 291 25.67 -9.16 23.50
C ALA A 291 26.74 -9.29 22.39
N ARG A 292 26.94 -8.24 21.59
CA ARG A 292 27.86 -8.18 20.44
C ARG A 292 27.53 -9.17 19.32
N ARG A 293 26.27 -9.60 19.23
CA ARG A 293 25.77 -10.42 18.13
C ARG A 293 24.65 -9.68 17.40
N PRO A 294 24.57 -9.78 16.07
CA PRO A 294 23.44 -9.23 15.35
C PRO A 294 22.15 -9.91 15.80
N ALA A 295 21.15 -9.12 16.12
CA ALA A 295 19.87 -9.59 16.61
C ALA A 295 18.72 -8.82 15.93
N LEU A 296 17.53 -9.41 15.95
CA LEU A 296 16.31 -8.78 15.47
C LEU A 296 15.37 -8.55 16.65
N THR A 297 15.01 -7.30 16.88
CA THR A 297 14.00 -6.96 17.89
C THR A 297 12.63 -6.99 17.23
N ILE A 298 11.70 -7.72 17.83
CA ILE A 298 10.30 -7.78 17.42
C ILE A 298 9.47 -7.01 18.44
N THR A 299 8.85 -5.89 18.01
CA THR A 299 8.08 -5.03 18.91
C THR A 299 6.61 -5.02 18.51
N ASN A 300 5.72 -5.55 19.36
CA ASN A 300 4.27 -5.44 19.16
C ASN A 300 3.76 -4.08 19.64
N ARG A 301 3.61 -3.15 18.72
CA ARG A 301 3.24 -1.75 19.01
C ARG A 301 1.80 -1.58 19.49
N LEU A 302 0.87 -2.46 19.12
CA LEU A 302 -0.51 -2.42 19.58
C LEU A 302 -0.67 -2.64 21.08
N ARG A 303 0.28 -3.37 21.70
CA ARG A 303 0.25 -3.65 23.14
C ARG A 303 0.88 -2.56 24.00
N HIS A 304 1.46 -1.51 23.40
CA HIS A 304 1.97 -0.38 24.18
C HIS A 304 0.81 0.48 24.69
N GLY A 305 0.81 0.78 25.98
CA GLY A 305 -0.30 1.48 26.66
C GLY A 305 -0.70 2.83 26.06
N TRP A 306 0.21 3.51 25.35
CA TRP A 306 -0.04 4.81 24.70
C TRP A 306 -0.68 4.69 23.31
N SER A 307 -0.63 3.54 22.68
CA SER A 307 -1.02 3.36 21.29
C SER A 307 -2.52 3.52 21.06
N LEU A 308 -3.32 2.87 21.89
CA LEU A 308 -4.78 2.91 21.76
C LEU A 308 -5.39 4.28 22.10
N PRO A 309 -5.01 4.97 23.20
CA PRO A 309 -5.44 6.34 23.46
C PRO A 309 -5.06 7.32 22.35
N LEU A 310 -3.83 7.22 21.83
CA LEU A 310 -3.36 8.10 20.76
C LEU A 310 -4.12 7.85 19.45
N LYS A 311 -4.36 6.57 19.10
CA LYS A 311 -5.21 6.21 17.97
C LYS A 311 -6.61 6.79 18.13
N ARG A 312 -7.20 6.63 19.32
CA ARG A 312 -8.54 7.14 19.61
C ARG A 312 -8.61 8.66 19.49
N ALA A 313 -7.60 9.37 19.98
CA ALA A 313 -7.50 10.81 19.83
C ALA A 313 -7.44 11.25 18.36
N LEU A 314 -6.64 10.55 17.54
CA LEU A 314 -6.58 10.78 16.09
C LEU A 314 -7.96 10.52 15.44
N ASP A 315 -8.57 9.37 15.72
CA ASP A 315 -9.88 9.00 15.18
C ASP A 315 -10.93 10.06 15.50
N LEU A 316 -10.99 10.52 16.74
CA LEU A 316 -11.95 11.54 17.19
C LEU A 316 -11.67 12.89 16.54
N SER A 317 -10.41 13.38 16.58
CA SER A 317 -10.07 14.69 16.05
C SER A 317 -10.37 14.80 14.55
N VAL A 318 -9.96 13.79 13.77
CA VAL A 318 -10.22 13.75 12.32
C VAL A 318 -11.71 13.57 12.04
N SER A 319 -12.42 12.70 12.77
CA SER A 319 -13.85 12.48 12.57
C SER A 319 -14.69 13.71 12.90
N ILE A 320 -14.37 14.45 13.95
CA ILE A 320 -15.07 15.70 14.30
C ILE A 320 -14.81 16.75 13.22
N THR A 321 -13.55 16.98 12.87
CA THR A 321 -13.18 18.00 11.86
C THR A 321 -13.82 17.69 10.51
N LEU A 322 -13.69 16.43 10.04
CA LEU A 322 -14.28 15.99 8.78
C LEU A 322 -15.81 16.02 8.84
N GLY A 323 -16.40 15.53 9.95
CA GLY A 323 -17.85 15.51 10.15
C GLY A 323 -18.45 16.91 10.05
N LEU A 324 -17.84 17.90 10.70
CA LEU A 324 -18.28 19.30 10.61
C LEU A 324 -18.12 19.87 9.20
N ALA A 325 -17.00 19.58 8.54
CA ALA A 325 -16.73 20.08 7.18
C ALA A 325 -17.72 19.51 6.14
N VAL A 326 -18.13 18.24 6.27
CA VAL A 326 -19.05 17.59 5.32
C VAL A 326 -20.52 17.72 5.70
N LEU A 327 -20.86 18.37 6.80
CA LEU A 327 -22.23 18.51 7.30
C LEU A 327 -23.19 19.15 6.26
N PRO A 328 -22.82 20.21 5.52
CA PRO A 328 -23.66 20.75 4.45
C PRO A 328 -23.91 19.73 3.33
N LEU A 329 -22.89 18.94 2.97
CA LEU A 329 -23.02 17.89 1.98
C LEU A 329 -23.95 16.76 2.45
N VAL A 330 -23.82 16.35 3.72
CA VAL A 330 -24.74 15.38 4.36
C VAL A 330 -26.18 15.87 4.30
N ALA A 331 -26.42 17.14 4.64
CA ALA A 331 -27.77 17.73 4.55
C ALA A 331 -28.33 17.68 3.12
N LEU A 332 -27.52 18.03 2.13
CA LEU A 332 -27.89 17.93 0.72
C LEU A 332 -28.24 16.48 0.31
N ILE A 333 -27.39 15.50 0.68
CA ILE A 333 -27.60 14.08 0.39
C ILE A 333 -28.90 13.59 1.03
N VAL A 334 -29.20 13.97 2.26
CA VAL A 334 -30.44 13.63 2.98
C VAL A 334 -31.66 14.11 2.19
N VAL A 335 -31.65 15.35 1.72
CA VAL A 335 -32.73 15.91 0.91
C VAL A 335 -32.88 15.13 -0.40
N LEU A 336 -31.80 14.86 -1.11
CA LEU A 336 -31.82 14.14 -2.39
C LEU A 336 -32.36 12.70 -2.23
N ILE A 337 -31.96 11.98 -1.15
CA ILE A 337 -32.49 10.63 -0.87
C ILE A 337 -33.99 10.71 -0.58
N ARG A 338 -34.45 11.71 0.17
CA ARG A 338 -35.85 11.87 0.52
C ARG A 338 -36.73 12.19 -0.69
N LEU A 339 -36.21 13.01 -1.64
CA LEU A 339 -36.86 13.33 -2.89
C LEU A 339 -36.87 12.15 -3.88
N GLY A 340 -35.79 11.32 -3.82
CA GLY A 340 -35.64 10.22 -4.78
C GLY A 340 -36.47 8.97 -4.48
N SER A 341 -36.77 8.69 -3.21
CA SER A 341 -37.60 7.53 -2.81
C SER A 341 -38.16 7.66 -1.40
N PRO A 342 -39.41 7.18 -1.13
CA PRO A 342 -40.00 7.18 0.21
C PRO A 342 -39.25 6.18 1.12
N GLY A 343 -39.20 6.43 2.46
CA GLY A 343 -38.64 5.51 3.47
C GLY A 343 -37.47 6.08 4.27
N PRO A 344 -36.75 5.28 5.08
CA PRO A 344 -35.70 5.73 5.95
C PRO A 344 -34.49 6.24 5.14
N ILE A 345 -33.77 7.23 5.67
CA ILE A 345 -32.59 7.83 5.02
C ILE A 345 -31.37 6.96 5.25
N PHE A 346 -31.26 6.38 6.45
CA PHE A 346 -30.14 5.56 6.84
C PHE A 346 -30.49 4.07 6.82
N TYR A 347 -29.51 3.27 6.49
CA TYR A 347 -29.56 1.81 6.52
C TYR A 347 -28.41 1.29 7.40
N GLY A 348 -28.71 0.44 8.36
CA GLY A 348 -27.75 -0.18 9.26
C GLY A 348 -27.51 -1.64 8.90
N GLN A 349 -26.31 -1.99 8.47
CA GLN A 349 -25.93 -3.37 8.19
C GLN A 349 -25.21 -3.96 9.41
N GLU A 350 -25.66 -5.13 9.87
CA GLU A 350 -25.01 -5.83 10.99
C GLU A 350 -23.61 -6.30 10.59
N ARG A 351 -22.64 -5.99 11.41
CA ARG A 351 -21.21 -6.28 11.22
C ARG A 351 -20.59 -6.77 12.52
N ILE A 352 -19.43 -7.44 12.40
CA ILE A 352 -18.63 -7.90 13.52
C ILE A 352 -17.53 -6.87 13.80
N GLY A 353 -17.46 -6.44 15.03
CA GLY A 353 -16.47 -5.50 15.54
C GLY A 353 -15.49 -6.14 16.49
N ARG A 354 -14.83 -5.29 17.26
CA ARG A 354 -13.81 -5.69 18.23
C ARG A 354 -14.40 -6.65 19.29
N PHE A 355 -13.63 -7.66 19.65
CA PHE A 355 -14.02 -8.75 20.58
C PHE A 355 -15.23 -9.56 20.09
N GLY A 356 -15.48 -9.61 18.78
CA GLY A 356 -16.60 -10.32 18.19
C GLY A 356 -17.98 -9.68 18.45
N ARG A 357 -18.03 -8.45 18.99
CA ARG A 357 -19.29 -7.75 19.23
C ARG A 357 -19.95 -7.35 17.93
N ARG A 358 -21.25 -7.57 17.82
CA ARG A 358 -22.04 -7.14 16.66
C ARG A 358 -22.44 -5.68 16.82
N PHE A 359 -22.37 -4.92 15.72
CA PHE A 359 -22.79 -3.52 15.66
C PHE A 359 -23.44 -3.23 14.31
N LYS A 360 -24.14 -2.12 14.19
CA LYS A 360 -24.75 -1.67 12.95
C LYS A 360 -23.84 -0.64 12.27
N ALA A 361 -23.21 -1.03 11.15
CA ALA A 361 -22.49 -0.09 10.30
C ALA A 361 -23.51 0.74 9.52
N TRP A 362 -23.53 2.05 9.79
CA TRP A 362 -24.50 2.96 9.18
C TRP A 362 -24.08 3.40 7.79
N LYS A 363 -25.06 3.41 6.87
CA LYS A 363 -24.88 3.90 5.49
C LYS A 363 -26.08 4.75 5.08
N PHE A 364 -25.88 5.58 4.08
CA PHE A 364 -27.03 6.14 3.37
C PHE A 364 -27.76 5.04 2.59
N ARG A 365 -29.08 5.13 2.54
CA ARG A 365 -29.88 4.22 1.74
C ARG A 365 -29.64 4.49 0.26
N THR A 366 -29.16 3.47 -0.45
CA THR A 366 -28.90 3.51 -1.88
C THR A 366 -29.85 2.66 -2.70
N MET A 367 -30.68 1.85 -2.03
CA MET A 367 -31.64 0.93 -2.65
C MET A 367 -33.09 1.31 -2.31
N LEU A 368 -34.02 0.81 -3.11
CA LEU A 368 -35.46 0.90 -2.85
C LEU A 368 -35.85 0.16 -1.57
N PRO A 369 -36.93 0.53 -0.87
CA PRO A 369 -37.37 -0.15 0.36
C PRO A 369 -37.60 -1.65 0.17
N ASP A 370 -38.25 -2.06 -0.94
CA ASP A 370 -38.59 -3.44 -1.25
C ASP A 370 -37.55 -4.13 -2.14
N ALA A 371 -36.25 -3.89 -1.86
CA ALA A 371 -35.15 -4.33 -2.70
C ALA A 371 -35.17 -5.83 -3.03
N ASP A 372 -35.54 -6.69 -2.06
CA ASP A 372 -35.54 -8.15 -2.27
C ASP A 372 -36.69 -8.58 -3.22
N ALA A 373 -37.86 -7.98 -3.08
CA ALA A 373 -39.00 -8.24 -3.98
C ALA A 373 -38.72 -7.76 -5.42
N VAL A 374 -38.06 -6.59 -5.55
CA VAL A 374 -37.64 -6.06 -6.85
C VAL A 374 -36.62 -6.99 -7.50
N LEU A 375 -35.64 -7.51 -6.73
CA LEU A 375 -34.64 -8.43 -7.24
C LEU A 375 -35.29 -9.75 -7.70
N ALA A 376 -36.13 -10.35 -6.87
CA ALA A 376 -36.80 -11.61 -7.19
C ALA A 376 -37.53 -11.49 -8.53
N ARG A 377 -38.36 -10.44 -8.68
CA ARG A 377 -39.11 -10.18 -9.93
C ARG A 377 -38.15 -9.99 -11.12
N TYR A 378 -37.10 -9.21 -10.95
CA TYR A 378 -36.12 -8.94 -12.01
C TYR A 378 -35.39 -10.20 -12.47
N LEU A 379 -35.03 -11.10 -11.55
CA LEU A 379 -34.36 -12.37 -11.87
C LEU A 379 -35.36 -13.36 -12.53
N ASP A 380 -36.64 -13.34 -12.20
CA ASP A 380 -37.67 -14.13 -12.84
C ASP A 380 -37.87 -13.68 -14.30
N GLU A 381 -37.83 -12.37 -14.54
CA GLU A 381 -37.97 -11.78 -15.89
C GLU A 381 -36.67 -11.96 -16.73
N HIS A 382 -35.51 -12.16 -16.09
CA HIS A 382 -34.21 -12.27 -16.77
C HIS A 382 -33.41 -13.50 -16.29
N PRO A 383 -33.74 -14.71 -16.70
CA PRO A 383 -33.11 -15.95 -16.22
C PRO A 383 -31.58 -16.03 -16.42
N GLN A 384 -31.08 -15.37 -17.49
CA GLN A 384 -29.64 -15.29 -17.74
C GLN A 384 -28.87 -14.55 -16.63
N LEU A 385 -29.48 -13.55 -16.00
CA LEU A 385 -28.89 -12.79 -14.90
C LEU A 385 -28.96 -13.53 -13.57
N ALA A 386 -29.86 -14.53 -13.46
CA ALA A 386 -29.94 -15.39 -12.28
C ALA A 386 -28.67 -16.23 -12.09
N ALA A 387 -28.02 -16.66 -13.18
CA ALA A 387 -26.73 -17.35 -13.12
C ALA A 387 -25.58 -16.43 -12.67
N GLU A 388 -25.54 -15.19 -13.19
CA GLU A 388 -24.59 -14.16 -12.78
C GLU A 388 -24.76 -13.83 -11.28
N TRP A 389 -26.00 -13.66 -10.84
CA TRP A 389 -26.32 -13.41 -9.44
C TRP A 389 -25.90 -14.54 -8.51
N LYS A 390 -26.15 -15.81 -8.90
CA LYS A 390 -25.73 -16.99 -8.11
C LYS A 390 -24.19 -17.07 -7.96
N ALA A 391 -23.46 -16.71 -9.01
CA ALA A 391 -21.99 -16.75 -9.00
C ALA A 391 -21.36 -15.63 -8.18
N ASN A 392 -21.86 -14.40 -8.32
CA ASN A 392 -21.16 -13.20 -7.83
C ASN A 392 -21.92 -12.42 -6.75
N HIS A 393 -23.20 -12.70 -6.52
CA HIS A 393 -24.12 -11.89 -5.70
C HIS A 393 -24.10 -10.39 -6.05
N LYS A 394 -23.75 -10.06 -7.32
CA LYS A 394 -23.69 -8.71 -7.87
C LYS A 394 -24.25 -8.72 -9.28
N LEU A 395 -24.92 -7.63 -9.65
CA LEU A 395 -25.37 -7.35 -11.01
C LEU A 395 -24.73 -6.04 -11.48
N ARG A 396 -24.30 -5.99 -12.74
CA ARG A 396 -23.76 -4.75 -13.34
C ARG A 396 -24.78 -3.61 -13.34
N CYS A 397 -26.03 -3.91 -13.67
CA CYS A 397 -27.15 -2.98 -13.61
C CYS A 397 -28.16 -3.49 -12.59
N ASP A 398 -27.96 -3.19 -11.31
CA ASP A 398 -28.85 -3.61 -10.23
C ASP A 398 -30.11 -2.72 -10.20
N PRO A 399 -31.33 -3.26 -10.50
CA PRO A 399 -32.55 -2.50 -10.56
C PRO A 399 -33.02 -1.94 -9.21
N ARG A 400 -32.47 -2.46 -8.12
CA ARG A 400 -32.74 -2.01 -6.76
C ARG A 400 -32.14 -0.66 -6.43
N VAL A 401 -31.06 -0.29 -7.17
CA VAL A 401 -30.25 0.90 -6.86
C VAL A 401 -30.90 2.14 -7.44
N THR A 402 -31.23 3.10 -6.59
CA THR A 402 -31.77 4.39 -6.99
C THR A 402 -30.73 5.20 -7.78
N TRP A 403 -31.18 6.21 -8.56
CA TRP A 403 -30.24 7.08 -9.29
C TRP A 403 -29.25 7.79 -8.37
N ILE A 404 -29.72 8.30 -7.23
CA ILE A 404 -28.86 8.92 -6.22
C ILE A 404 -27.98 7.88 -5.54
N GLY A 405 -28.51 6.67 -5.29
CA GLY A 405 -27.76 5.55 -4.75
C GLY A 405 -26.58 5.13 -5.63
N ARG A 406 -26.74 5.20 -6.94
CA ARG A 406 -25.68 4.91 -7.90
C ARG A 406 -24.55 5.94 -7.79
N TRP A 407 -24.90 7.22 -7.73
CA TRP A 407 -23.92 8.28 -7.52
C TRP A 407 -23.22 8.16 -6.16
N LEU A 408 -23.94 7.90 -5.07
CA LEU A 408 -23.37 7.69 -3.75
C LEU A 408 -22.38 6.53 -3.70
N ARG A 409 -22.71 5.40 -4.34
CA ARG A 409 -21.81 4.23 -4.40
C ARG A 409 -20.57 4.49 -5.25
N SER A 410 -20.72 5.16 -6.40
CA SER A 410 -19.57 5.48 -7.26
C SER A 410 -18.56 6.44 -6.60
N THR A 411 -19.04 7.28 -5.68
CA THR A 411 -18.21 8.22 -4.91
C THR A 411 -17.84 7.72 -3.50
N SER A 412 -18.35 6.55 -3.10
CA SER A 412 -18.23 6.00 -1.73
C SER A 412 -18.80 6.92 -0.63
N LEU A 413 -19.62 7.90 -1.00
CA LEU A 413 -20.28 8.81 -0.06
C LEU A 413 -21.40 8.13 0.74
N ASP A 414 -21.87 6.97 0.30
CA ASP A 414 -22.86 6.16 1.03
C ASP A 414 -22.32 5.70 2.41
N GLU A 415 -21.01 5.65 2.61
CA GLU A 415 -20.37 5.24 3.86
C GLU A 415 -20.11 6.39 4.85
N LEU A 416 -20.39 7.66 4.48
CA LEU A 416 -20.21 8.82 5.37
C LEU A 416 -20.91 8.66 6.75
N PRO A 417 -22.11 8.06 6.88
CA PRO A 417 -22.73 7.86 8.19
C PRO A 417 -21.93 6.97 9.15
N GLN A 418 -20.95 6.19 8.66
CA GLN A 418 -20.05 5.40 9.54
C GLN A 418 -19.14 6.28 10.41
N VAL A 419 -18.97 7.57 10.08
CA VAL A 419 -18.32 8.53 10.98
C VAL A 419 -19.00 8.54 12.36
N TRP A 420 -20.31 8.34 12.43
CA TRP A 420 -21.03 8.17 13.68
C TRP A 420 -20.55 6.93 14.46
N ASN A 421 -20.36 5.80 13.78
CA ASN A 421 -19.83 4.59 14.45
C ASN A 421 -18.41 4.83 15.01
N VAL A 422 -17.60 5.66 14.32
CA VAL A 422 -16.29 6.06 14.86
C VAL A 422 -16.45 6.93 16.09
N LEU A 423 -17.34 7.92 16.10
CA LEU A 423 -17.56 8.81 17.25
C LEU A 423 -18.05 8.04 18.48
N VAL A 424 -18.92 7.04 18.30
CA VAL A 424 -19.43 6.19 19.39
C VAL A 424 -18.38 5.16 19.86
N GLY A 425 -17.41 4.81 19.02
CA GLY A 425 -16.33 3.87 19.34
C GLY A 425 -16.58 2.43 18.92
N GLU A 426 -17.52 2.19 18.01
CA GLU A 426 -17.78 0.89 17.40
C GLU A 426 -16.81 0.63 16.23
N MET A 427 -16.31 1.71 15.61
CA MET A 427 -15.36 1.69 14.51
C MET A 427 -14.19 2.65 14.77
N SER A 428 -13.20 2.56 13.94
CA SER A 428 -12.07 3.47 13.78
C SER A 428 -12.11 4.07 12.36
N LEU A 429 -11.42 5.17 12.12
CA LEU A 429 -11.22 5.66 10.75
C LEU A 429 -10.44 4.66 9.92
N VAL A 430 -9.35 4.12 10.49
CA VAL A 430 -8.47 3.16 9.82
C VAL A 430 -8.46 1.83 10.57
N GLY A 431 -8.69 0.74 9.85
CA GLY A 431 -8.72 -0.60 10.42
C GLY A 431 -9.05 -1.67 9.37
N PRO A 432 -9.11 -2.95 9.78
CA PRO A 432 -9.66 -4.00 8.95
C PRO A 432 -11.11 -3.69 8.57
N ARG A 433 -11.53 -4.14 7.38
CA ARG A 433 -12.92 -3.93 6.95
C ARG A 433 -13.89 -4.67 7.88
N PRO A 434 -15.02 -4.05 8.30
CA PRO A 434 -16.03 -4.74 9.08
C PRO A 434 -16.68 -5.88 8.27
N ILE A 435 -16.56 -7.13 8.79
CA ILE A 435 -17.04 -8.35 8.14
C ILE A 435 -18.46 -8.71 8.61
N VAL A 436 -19.16 -9.48 7.79
CA VAL A 436 -20.42 -10.14 8.16
C VAL A 436 -20.17 -11.52 8.76
N ALA A 437 -21.15 -12.08 9.47
CA ALA A 437 -21.02 -13.39 10.11
C ALA A 437 -20.62 -14.52 9.11
N GLY A 438 -21.11 -14.48 7.88
CA GLY A 438 -20.76 -15.47 6.84
C GLY A 438 -19.34 -15.33 6.27
N GLU A 439 -18.58 -14.32 6.68
CA GLU A 439 -17.19 -14.14 6.26
C GLU A 439 -16.18 -14.61 7.33
N ILE A 440 -16.64 -15.03 8.53
CA ILE A 440 -15.76 -15.49 9.62
C ILE A 440 -14.88 -16.65 9.16
N ASP A 441 -15.48 -17.65 8.49
CA ASP A 441 -14.76 -18.85 8.03
C ASP A 441 -13.66 -18.52 7.02
N LYS A 442 -13.81 -17.41 6.29
CA LYS A 442 -12.81 -16.96 5.33
C LYS A 442 -11.58 -16.33 5.99
N TYR A 443 -11.68 -15.88 7.23
CA TYR A 443 -10.54 -15.43 8.04
C TYR A 443 -9.80 -16.59 8.72
N ALA A 444 -10.44 -17.75 8.87
CA ALA A 444 -9.87 -18.95 9.46
C ALA A 444 -9.02 -18.65 10.72
N GLU A 445 -7.75 -19.05 10.75
CA GLU A 445 -6.82 -18.82 11.86
C GLU A 445 -6.56 -17.33 12.18
N HIS A 446 -6.85 -16.43 11.25
CA HIS A 446 -6.62 -14.98 11.39
C HIS A 446 -7.77 -14.24 12.08
N TYR A 447 -8.90 -14.90 12.34
CA TYR A 447 -10.07 -14.26 12.95
C TYR A 447 -9.77 -13.71 14.36
N GLU A 448 -8.98 -14.43 15.14
CA GLU A 448 -8.59 -13.96 16.49
C GLU A 448 -7.77 -12.66 16.43
N GLN A 449 -6.96 -12.47 15.39
CA GLN A 449 -6.21 -11.24 15.19
C GLN A 449 -7.13 -10.10 14.74
N TYR A 450 -8.06 -10.37 13.85
CA TYR A 450 -9.05 -9.42 13.39
C TYR A 450 -9.86 -8.81 14.54
N VAL A 451 -10.37 -9.63 15.45
CA VAL A 451 -11.24 -9.15 16.56
C VAL A 451 -10.49 -8.39 17.66
N GLN A 452 -9.17 -8.32 17.63
CA GLN A 452 -8.38 -7.54 18.61
C GLN A 452 -8.47 -6.03 18.39
N VAL A 453 -8.83 -5.58 17.19
CA VAL A 453 -8.86 -4.17 16.80
C VAL A 453 -10.27 -3.72 16.41
N LEU A 454 -10.49 -2.40 16.40
CA LEU A 454 -11.72 -1.85 15.84
C LEU A 454 -11.68 -1.92 14.31
N PRO A 455 -12.79 -2.32 13.66
CA PRO A 455 -12.88 -2.25 12.20
C PRO A 455 -12.85 -0.80 11.71
N GLY A 456 -12.30 -0.58 10.52
CA GLY A 456 -12.11 0.73 9.93
C GLY A 456 -13.15 1.11 8.87
N ILE A 457 -13.36 2.41 8.68
CA ILE A 457 -14.05 2.94 7.49
C ILE A 457 -13.16 2.72 6.26
N THR A 458 -11.86 2.97 6.42
CA THR A 458 -10.84 2.66 5.43
C THR A 458 -9.81 1.70 6.00
N GLY A 459 -9.06 1.02 5.15
CA GLY A 459 -8.05 0.05 5.55
C GLY A 459 -6.96 -0.12 4.51
N LEU A 460 -5.91 -0.84 4.88
CA LEU A 460 -4.74 -1.03 4.03
C LEU A 460 -5.11 -1.67 2.68
N TRP A 461 -5.93 -2.72 2.66
CA TRP A 461 -6.34 -3.36 1.41
C TRP A 461 -7.18 -2.43 0.52
N GLN A 462 -7.99 -1.55 1.12
CA GLN A 462 -8.82 -0.60 0.38
C GLN A 462 -8.00 0.45 -0.39
N VAL A 463 -6.77 0.73 0.06
CA VAL A 463 -5.85 1.65 -0.62
C VAL A 463 -4.75 0.95 -1.43
N SER A 464 -4.61 -0.39 -1.31
CA SER A 464 -3.55 -1.17 -1.96
C SER A 464 -3.97 -1.93 -3.22
N GLY A 465 -5.25 -1.90 -3.62
CA GLY A 465 -5.70 -2.63 -4.82
C GLY A 465 -7.22 -2.81 -4.94
N ARG A 466 -7.98 -2.55 -3.87
CA ARG A 466 -9.46 -2.59 -3.82
C ARG A 466 -10.05 -3.86 -4.46
N ASN A 467 -10.78 -3.67 -5.57
CA ASN A 467 -11.53 -4.75 -6.24
C ASN A 467 -10.64 -5.74 -7.00
N ASN A 468 -9.37 -5.42 -7.25
CA ASN A 468 -8.43 -6.27 -7.99
C ASN A 468 -7.70 -7.28 -7.09
N THR A 469 -7.94 -7.24 -5.76
CA THR A 469 -7.34 -8.17 -4.80
C THR A 469 -8.24 -9.37 -4.56
N THR A 470 -7.66 -10.57 -4.47
CA THR A 470 -8.35 -11.77 -4.02
C THR A 470 -8.80 -11.63 -2.56
N TYR A 471 -9.70 -12.51 -2.11
CA TYR A 471 -10.15 -12.46 -0.72
C TYR A 471 -9.00 -12.78 0.26
N GLU A 472 -8.15 -13.73 -0.10
CA GLU A 472 -6.96 -14.12 0.67
C GLU A 472 -5.95 -12.97 0.80
N GLU A 473 -5.72 -12.23 -0.28
CA GLU A 473 -4.89 -11.02 -0.24
C GLU A 473 -5.48 -9.94 0.68
N ARG A 474 -6.81 -9.77 0.70
CA ARG A 474 -7.47 -8.83 1.63
C ARG A 474 -7.25 -9.23 3.07
N VAL A 475 -7.45 -10.50 3.41
CA VAL A 475 -7.19 -11.03 4.76
C VAL A 475 -5.74 -10.82 5.14
N SER A 476 -4.80 -11.12 4.24
CA SER A 476 -3.37 -10.93 4.45
C SER A 476 -3.01 -9.47 4.73
N LEU A 477 -3.61 -8.51 3.99
CA LEU A 477 -3.40 -7.07 4.20
C LEU A 477 -4.03 -6.56 5.50
N ASP A 478 -5.18 -7.10 5.90
CA ASP A 478 -5.82 -6.79 7.19
C ASP A 478 -4.98 -7.33 8.35
N VAL A 479 -4.47 -8.55 8.25
CA VAL A 479 -3.52 -9.14 9.21
C VAL A 479 -2.24 -8.32 9.28
N TYR A 480 -1.69 -7.95 8.13
CA TYR A 480 -0.52 -7.09 8.07
C TYR A 480 -0.76 -5.76 8.79
N TYR A 481 -1.92 -5.12 8.60
CA TYR A 481 -2.27 -3.89 9.30
C TYR A 481 -2.31 -4.09 10.81
N VAL A 482 -3.01 -5.13 11.30
CA VAL A 482 -3.10 -5.43 12.74
C VAL A 482 -1.71 -5.65 13.35
N GLN A 483 -0.89 -6.41 12.66
CA GLN A 483 0.45 -6.75 13.12
C GLN A 483 1.43 -5.57 13.02
N ASN A 484 1.30 -4.70 12.02
CA ASN A 484 2.22 -3.60 11.75
C ASN A 484 1.69 -2.22 12.13
N TRP A 485 0.64 -2.19 12.95
CA TRP A 485 0.01 -0.94 13.31
C TRP A 485 1.00 0.11 13.86
N SER A 486 0.85 1.33 13.40
CA SER A 486 1.50 2.51 13.93
C SER A 486 0.66 3.73 13.57
N LEU A 487 0.74 4.80 14.36
CA LEU A 487 0.08 6.07 14.05
C LEU A 487 0.44 6.55 12.63
N TRP A 488 1.69 6.35 12.22
CA TRP A 488 2.15 6.73 10.88
C TRP A 488 1.54 5.89 9.77
N LEU A 489 1.23 4.61 10.04
CA LEU A 489 0.50 3.75 9.10
C LEU A 489 -0.93 4.26 8.92
N ASP A 490 -1.60 4.66 10.01
CA ASP A 490 -2.95 5.24 9.94
C ASP A 490 -2.95 6.54 9.12
N ILE A 491 -2.03 7.46 9.42
CA ILE A 491 -1.91 8.73 8.67
C ILE A 491 -1.61 8.47 7.20
N TYR A 492 -0.74 7.49 6.90
CA TYR A 492 -0.43 7.09 5.54
C TYR A 492 -1.67 6.55 4.81
N ILE A 493 -2.44 5.66 5.44
CA ILE A 493 -3.67 5.10 4.86
C ILE A 493 -4.70 6.20 4.64
N LEU A 494 -4.88 7.14 5.60
CA LEU A 494 -5.78 8.28 5.43
C LEU A 494 -5.38 9.17 4.25
N ALA A 495 -4.09 9.45 4.09
CA ALA A 495 -3.59 10.22 2.95
C ALA A 495 -3.83 9.50 1.61
N CYS A 496 -3.60 8.18 1.57
CA CYS A 496 -3.91 7.36 0.39
C CYS A 496 -5.43 7.30 0.12
N THR A 497 -6.26 7.23 1.17
CA THR A 497 -7.72 7.22 1.04
C THR A 497 -8.22 8.54 0.41
N ALA A 498 -7.68 9.67 0.84
CA ALA A 498 -8.03 10.97 0.24
C ALA A 498 -7.74 10.98 -1.27
N LYS A 499 -6.57 10.46 -1.69
CA LYS A 499 -6.23 10.30 -3.11
C LYS A 499 -7.25 9.43 -3.84
N VAL A 500 -7.56 8.26 -3.29
CA VAL A 500 -8.47 7.27 -3.90
C VAL A 500 -9.89 7.81 -4.05
N VAL A 501 -10.37 8.55 -3.05
CA VAL A 501 -11.70 9.19 -3.09
C VAL A 501 -11.75 10.31 -4.12
N LEU A 502 -10.72 11.17 -4.17
CA LEU A 502 -10.65 12.30 -5.11
C LEU A 502 -10.53 11.85 -6.58
N LEU A 503 -9.81 10.74 -6.82
CA LEU A 503 -9.62 10.20 -8.18
C LEU A 503 -10.69 9.19 -8.58
N CYS A 504 -11.64 8.85 -7.71
CA CYS A 504 -12.69 7.83 -7.91
C CYS A 504 -12.13 6.48 -8.40
N GLU A 505 -10.89 6.13 -8.02
CA GLU A 505 -10.22 4.90 -8.44
C GLU A 505 -10.94 3.67 -7.86
N GLY A 506 -11.43 2.76 -8.72
CA GLY A 506 -11.98 1.45 -8.31
C GLY A 506 -13.36 1.50 -7.63
N ALA A 507 -14.14 2.56 -7.82
CA ALA A 507 -15.55 2.61 -7.43
C ALA A 507 -16.42 2.05 -8.58
N TYR A 508 -17.20 1.00 -8.28
CA TYR A 508 -18.19 0.39 -9.19
C TYR A 508 -19.57 0.40 -8.54
#